data_3155fe6f9c5eaf3160df384f107e2280
#
_entry.id   3155fe6f9c5eaf3160df384f107e2280
#
_cell.length_a   1.000
_cell.length_b   1.000
_cell.length_c   1.000
_cell.angle_alpha   90.00
_cell.angle_beta   90.00
_cell.angle_gamma   90.00
#
_symmetry.space_group_name_H-M   'P 1'
#
loop_
_entity.id
_entity.type
_entity.pdbx_description
1 polymer ?
#
loop_
_entity_poly.entity_id
_entity_poly.type
_entity_poly.pdbx_seq_one_letter_code
_entity_poly.pdbx_strand_id
1 'polypeptide(L)'
;MSSNQRVLDRVSRELKTFGFGSAGAALLTGRCTLHSELELKLADYTGQESALLFSSGYLANLGAICSLVSKEDWVFHDRLNHASLIDAVLMTGSRHRRYPHLMVPSNPAPIGRKSFLITESVFSMDGDKICPNSLSNYCIENNSTLYIDDAHGFGVLGEGQGVAYELKNLSGECPEILIMITLGKALGSSGGVVLGPKRIIDFLT
;
A
#
# COMPACT_ATOMS: atom_id res chain seq x y z
N MET A 1 2.17 -6.27 -19.56
CA MET A 1 3.18 -7.28 -19.08
C MET A 1 2.68 -8.70 -19.27
N SER A 2 1.41 -9.00 -19.04
CA SER A 2 0.82 -10.36 -19.11
C SER A 2 1.06 -11.13 -20.42
N SER A 3 1.19 -10.45 -21.55
CA SER A 3 1.47 -11.05 -22.87
C SER A 3 2.93 -10.90 -23.34
N ASN A 4 3.82 -10.46 -22.48
CA ASN A 4 5.23 -10.29 -22.84
C ASN A 4 5.93 -11.65 -22.90
N GLN A 5 6.46 -12.02 -24.08
CA GLN A 5 7.06 -13.34 -24.31
C GLN A 5 8.24 -13.63 -23.36
N ARG A 6 9.06 -12.65 -23.06
CA ARG A 6 10.20 -12.82 -22.13
C ARG A 6 9.72 -13.18 -20.71
N VAL A 7 8.57 -12.62 -20.27
CA VAL A 7 7.96 -12.94 -18.98
C VAL A 7 7.41 -14.35 -19.01
N LEU A 8 6.67 -14.72 -20.07
CA LEU A 8 6.11 -16.07 -20.24
C LEU A 8 7.19 -17.16 -20.25
N ASP A 9 8.30 -16.94 -20.98
CA ASP A 9 9.42 -17.87 -21.02
C ASP A 9 10.10 -18.01 -19.65
N ARG A 10 10.21 -16.92 -18.90
CA ARG A 10 10.76 -16.98 -17.54
C ARG A 10 9.84 -17.72 -16.61
N VAL A 11 8.53 -17.44 -16.61
CA VAL A 11 7.53 -18.15 -15.80
C VAL A 11 7.56 -19.64 -16.09
N SER A 12 7.61 -20.05 -17.38
CA SER A 12 7.68 -21.46 -17.77
C SER A 12 8.92 -22.18 -17.22
N ARG A 13 10.05 -21.50 -17.13
CA ARG A 13 11.27 -22.06 -16.52
C ARG A 13 11.14 -22.20 -15.01
N GLU A 14 10.66 -21.14 -14.35
CA GLU A 14 10.53 -21.15 -12.88
C GLU A 14 9.50 -22.16 -12.39
N LEU A 15 8.42 -22.39 -13.12
CA LEU A 15 7.44 -23.44 -12.83
C LEU A 15 8.06 -24.85 -12.76
N LYS A 16 9.07 -25.13 -13.58
CA LYS A 16 9.78 -26.43 -13.56
C LYS A 16 10.67 -26.58 -12.32
N THR A 17 11.17 -25.46 -11.79
CA THR A 17 12.10 -25.45 -10.65
C THR A 17 11.36 -25.39 -9.31
N PHE A 18 10.35 -24.53 -9.21
CA PHE A 18 9.66 -24.23 -7.95
C PHE A 18 8.25 -24.85 -7.84
N GLY A 19 7.72 -25.40 -8.93
CA GLY A 19 6.34 -25.88 -8.97
C GLY A 19 5.33 -24.73 -9.11
N PHE A 20 4.05 -25.08 -9.02
CA PHE A 20 2.93 -24.15 -9.25
C PHE A 20 2.51 -23.38 -8.00
N GLY A 21 2.76 -23.90 -6.81
CA GLY A 21 2.31 -23.29 -5.57
C GLY A 21 3.09 -23.78 -4.37
N SER A 22 2.91 -23.09 -3.26
CA SER A 22 3.67 -23.31 -2.04
C SER A 22 3.07 -24.36 -1.09
N ALA A 23 1.88 -24.89 -1.39
CA ALA A 23 1.19 -25.96 -0.67
C ALA A 23 1.02 -25.76 0.85
N GLY A 24 1.06 -24.51 1.34
CA GLY A 24 0.91 -24.19 2.76
C GLY A 24 0.67 -22.72 3.03
N ALA A 25 0.32 -22.40 4.27
CA ALA A 25 0.21 -21.01 4.71
C ALA A 25 1.60 -20.34 4.76
N ALA A 26 1.70 -19.09 4.32
CA ALA A 26 2.97 -18.34 4.24
C ALA A 26 3.73 -18.29 5.58
N LEU A 27 3.01 -18.19 6.70
CA LEU A 27 3.59 -18.17 8.04
C LEU A 27 4.25 -19.49 8.45
N LEU A 28 3.84 -20.62 7.87
CA LEU A 28 4.34 -21.94 8.23
C LEU A 28 5.31 -22.49 7.17
N THR A 29 4.77 -23.01 6.09
CA THR A 29 5.54 -23.70 5.04
C THR A 29 5.30 -23.16 3.64
N GLY A 30 4.38 -22.19 3.50
CA GLY A 30 3.95 -21.68 2.20
C GLY A 30 4.79 -20.52 1.66
N ARG A 31 5.79 -20.02 2.40
CA ARG A 31 6.71 -18.99 1.93
C ARG A 31 7.97 -19.63 1.35
N CYS A 32 8.28 -19.34 0.11
CA CYS A 32 9.49 -19.77 -0.57
C CYS A 32 10.42 -18.57 -0.88
N THR A 33 11.63 -18.87 -1.35
CA THR A 33 12.64 -17.85 -1.70
C THR A 33 12.14 -16.81 -2.69
N LEU A 34 11.27 -17.20 -3.65
CA LEU A 34 10.71 -16.26 -4.63
C LEU A 34 9.84 -15.16 -3.99
N HIS A 35 9.10 -15.49 -2.93
CA HIS A 35 8.33 -14.48 -2.20
C HIS A 35 9.26 -13.44 -1.57
N SER A 36 10.29 -13.91 -0.86
CA SER A 36 11.27 -13.03 -0.20
C SER A 36 12.06 -12.18 -1.20
N GLU A 37 12.49 -12.78 -2.32
CA GLU A 37 13.18 -12.05 -3.38
C GLU A 37 12.29 -10.97 -4.02
N LEU A 38 10.99 -11.26 -4.21
CA LEU A 38 10.06 -10.29 -4.78
C LEU A 38 9.83 -9.12 -3.80
N GLU A 39 9.64 -9.40 -2.51
CA GLU A 39 9.50 -8.37 -1.49
C GLU A 39 10.73 -7.47 -1.43
N LEU A 40 11.93 -8.04 -1.40
CA LEU A 40 13.19 -7.28 -1.40
C LEU A 40 13.33 -6.40 -2.66
N LYS A 41 13.03 -6.95 -3.84
CA LYS A 41 13.10 -6.19 -5.10
C LYS A 41 12.08 -5.06 -5.16
N LEU A 42 10.87 -5.26 -4.64
CA LEU A 42 9.86 -4.22 -4.63
C LEU A 42 10.19 -3.12 -3.61
N ALA A 43 10.70 -3.48 -2.44
CA ALA A 43 11.18 -2.52 -1.45
C ALA A 43 12.33 -1.66 -2.02
N ASP A 44 13.34 -2.30 -2.61
CA ASP A 44 14.47 -1.60 -3.25
C ASP A 44 14.01 -0.70 -4.41
N TYR A 45 13.18 -1.22 -5.32
CA TYR A 45 12.68 -0.48 -6.47
C TYR A 45 11.89 0.77 -6.07
N THR A 46 11.09 0.68 -5.02
CA THR A 46 10.30 1.81 -4.51
C THR A 46 11.03 2.65 -3.47
N GLY A 47 12.24 2.21 -3.03
CA GLY A 47 13.03 2.87 -1.99
C GLY A 47 12.38 2.82 -0.62
N GLN A 48 11.59 1.77 -0.36
CA GLN A 48 11.00 1.51 0.94
C GLN A 48 11.88 0.53 1.72
N GLU A 49 11.78 0.55 3.05
CA GLU A 49 12.62 -0.31 3.91
C GLU A 49 12.25 -1.80 3.80
N SER A 50 10.97 -2.09 3.64
CA SER A 50 10.47 -3.46 3.62
C SER A 50 9.15 -3.58 2.86
N ALA A 51 8.78 -4.82 2.52
CA ALA A 51 7.57 -5.16 1.81
C ALA A 51 6.96 -6.46 2.34
N LEU A 52 5.64 -6.59 2.29
CA LEU A 52 4.90 -7.80 2.64
C LEU A 52 3.90 -8.14 1.55
N LEU A 53 3.96 -9.37 1.04
CA LEU A 53 3.06 -9.90 0.02
C LEU A 53 1.73 -10.38 0.59
N PHE A 54 0.67 -10.12 -0.14
CA PHE A 54 -0.69 -10.59 0.09
C PHE A 54 -1.26 -11.22 -1.18
N SER A 55 -2.28 -12.07 -1.06
CA SER A 55 -2.91 -12.74 -2.21
C SER A 55 -3.69 -11.80 -3.14
N SER A 56 -4.04 -10.60 -2.68
CA SER A 56 -4.65 -9.54 -3.51
C SER A 56 -4.44 -8.16 -2.88
N GLY A 57 -4.58 -7.09 -3.68
CA GLY A 57 -4.57 -5.71 -3.16
C GLY A 57 -5.71 -5.46 -2.17
N TYR A 58 -6.88 -6.06 -2.40
CA TYR A 58 -8.00 -5.98 -1.47
C TYR A 58 -7.61 -6.50 -0.07
N LEU A 59 -7.05 -7.72 -0.01
CA LEU A 59 -6.60 -8.32 1.26
C LEU A 59 -5.39 -7.61 1.85
N ALA A 60 -4.52 -7.00 1.04
CA ALA A 60 -3.44 -6.16 1.52
C ALA A 60 -3.98 -4.93 2.28
N ASN A 61 -4.96 -4.23 1.71
CA ASN A 61 -5.63 -3.11 2.38
C ASN A 61 -6.33 -3.55 3.68
N LEU A 62 -7.13 -4.61 3.62
CA LEU A 62 -7.80 -5.13 4.81
C LEU A 62 -6.80 -5.55 5.90
N GLY A 63 -5.84 -6.40 5.53
CA GLY A 63 -4.87 -6.94 6.47
C GLY A 63 -4.05 -5.84 7.15
N ALA A 64 -3.51 -4.90 6.37
CA ALA A 64 -2.71 -3.82 6.93
C ALA A 64 -3.54 -2.87 7.81
N ILE A 65 -4.64 -2.37 7.31
CA ILE A 65 -5.45 -1.37 8.03
C ILE A 65 -6.06 -1.98 9.29
N CYS A 66 -6.66 -3.18 9.22
CA CYS A 66 -7.26 -3.82 10.39
C CYS A 66 -6.23 -4.21 11.47
N SER A 67 -4.98 -4.47 11.09
CA SER A 67 -3.92 -4.77 12.06
C SER A 67 -3.33 -3.54 12.73
N LEU A 68 -3.27 -2.40 12.00
CA LEU A 68 -2.60 -1.18 12.47
C LEU A 68 -3.52 -0.22 13.22
N VAL A 69 -4.80 -0.24 12.89
CA VAL A 69 -5.80 0.72 13.40
C VAL A 69 -6.66 0.07 14.46
N SER A 70 -6.67 0.66 15.65
CA SER A 70 -7.55 0.26 16.74
C SER A 70 -8.83 1.08 16.78
N LYS A 71 -9.83 0.63 17.55
CA LYS A 71 -11.11 1.35 17.74
C LYS A 71 -10.97 2.69 18.46
N GLU A 72 -9.87 2.93 19.16
CA GLU A 72 -9.57 4.19 19.83
C GLU A 72 -8.91 5.22 18.90
N ASP A 73 -8.42 4.78 17.75
CA ASP A 73 -7.72 5.63 16.78
C ASP A 73 -8.69 6.43 15.91
N TRP A 74 -8.15 7.43 15.25
CA TRP A 74 -8.87 8.24 14.28
C TRP A 74 -8.41 7.92 12.86
N VAL A 75 -9.37 7.75 11.95
CA VAL A 75 -9.09 7.53 10.54
C VAL A 75 -9.75 8.62 9.71
N PHE A 76 -8.94 9.31 8.93
CA PHE A 76 -9.42 10.24 7.91
C PHE A 76 -9.25 9.57 6.54
N HIS A 77 -10.31 9.51 5.76
CA HIS A 77 -10.24 8.87 4.46
C HIS A 77 -11.00 9.64 3.38
N ASP A 78 -10.44 9.63 2.16
CA ASP A 78 -11.09 10.28 1.02
C ASP A 78 -12.45 9.64 0.76
N ARG A 79 -13.45 10.46 0.42
CA ARG A 79 -14.83 10.00 0.19
C ARG A 79 -14.97 9.08 -1.01
N LEU A 80 -14.03 9.12 -1.98
CA LEU A 80 -14.02 8.33 -3.19
C LEU A 80 -13.03 7.14 -3.15
N ASN A 81 -12.46 6.85 -1.99
CA ASN A 81 -11.59 5.70 -1.82
C ASN A 81 -12.25 4.39 -2.29
N HIS A 82 -11.43 3.49 -2.81
CA HIS A 82 -11.80 2.15 -3.20
C HIS A 82 -12.50 1.39 -2.06
N ALA A 83 -13.44 0.51 -2.43
CA ALA A 83 -14.22 -0.27 -1.47
C ALA A 83 -13.36 -0.99 -0.42
N SER A 84 -12.21 -1.55 -0.79
CA SER A 84 -11.31 -2.24 0.15
C SER A 84 -10.79 -1.34 1.28
N LEU A 85 -10.54 -0.07 1.01
CA LEU A 85 -10.13 0.92 2.02
C LEU A 85 -11.29 1.27 2.94
N ILE A 86 -12.48 1.47 2.36
CA ILE A 86 -13.70 1.78 3.12
C ILE A 86 -14.07 0.59 4.01
N ASP A 87 -14.07 -0.61 3.47
CA ASP A 87 -14.39 -1.84 4.22
C ASP A 87 -13.39 -2.07 5.34
N ALA A 88 -12.09 -1.90 5.08
CA ALA A 88 -11.06 -2.00 6.10
C ALA A 88 -11.29 -1.00 7.25
N VAL A 89 -11.54 0.26 6.95
CA VAL A 89 -11.83 1.30 7.96
C VAL A 89 -13.06 0.93 8.80
N LEU A 90 -14.13 0.49 8.16
CA LEU A 90 -15.35 0.08 8.87
C LEU A 90 -15.12 -1.14 9.77
N MET A 91 -14.32 -2.12 9.31
CA MET A 91 -13.98 -3.33 10.09
C MET A 91 -13.16 -3.05 11.35
N THR A 92 -12.35 -1.99 11.36
CA THR A 92 -11.56 -1.62 12.56
C THR A 92 -12.45 -1.17 13.74
N GLY A 93 -13.66 -0.71 13.47
CA GLY A 93 -14.52 -0.05 14.45
C GLY A 93 -13.97 1.28 14.96
N SER A 94 -12.96 1.83 14.30
CA SER A 94 -12.31 3.10 14.65
C SER A 94 -13.23 4.30 14.48
N ARG A 95 -12.84 5.42 15.06
CA ARG A 95 -13.48 6.71 14.79
C ARG A 95 -13.01 7.21 13.45
N HIS A 96 -13.92 7.35 12.49
CA HIS A 96 -13.54 7.77 11.15
C HIS A 96 -14.33 8.98 10.66
N ARG A 97 -13.68 9.73 9.75
CA ARG A 97 -14.28 10.87 9.04
C ARG A 97 -13.91 10.81 7.56
N ARG A 98 -14.89 10.96 6.71
CA ARG A 98 -14.66 11.19 5.28
C ARG A 98 -14.32 12.66 5.06
N TYR A 99 -13.27 12.93 4.30
CA TYR A 99 -12.96 14.28 3.84
C TYR A 99 -13.31 14.45 2.35
N PRO A 100 -13.52 15.70 1.90
CA PRO A 100 -13.84 15.99 0.50
C PRO A 100 -12.70 15.52 -0.41
N HIS A 101 -13.08 14.98 -1.56
CA HIS A 101 -12.16 14.39 -2.52
C HIS A 101 -11.00 15.34 -2.90
N LEU A 102 -9.78 14.78 -2.91
CA LEU A 102 -8.52 15.48 -3.18
C LEU A 102 -8.18 16.65 -2.22
N MET A 103 -8.91 16.79 -1.15
CA MET A 103 -8.62 17.81 -0.13
C MET A 103 -7.83 17.19 1.03
N VAL A 104 -7.33 18.02 1.94
CA VAL A 104 -6.85 17.59 3.24
C VAL A 104 -7.97 17.69 4.28
N PRO A 105 -7.97 16.86 5.35
CA PRO A 105 -8.97 17.02 6.41
C PRO A 105 -8.91 18.40 7.07
N SER A 106 -10.05 19.03 7.26
CA SER A 106 -10.13 20.37 7.86
C SER A 106 -9.97 20.38 9.40
N ASN A 107 -10.22 19.24 10.04
CA ASN A 107 -10.13 19.11 11.49
C ASN A 107 -9.28 17.90 11.85
N PRO A 108 -8.17 18.07 12.59
CA PRO A 108 -7.32 16.99 13.01
C PRO A 108 -7.99 16.08 14.06
N ALA A 109 -7.33 14.98 14.38
CA ALA A 109 -7.68 14.15 15.53
C ALA A 109 -7.46 14.95 16.84
N PRO A 110 -8.20 14.61 17.92
CA PRO A 110 -7.93 15.20 19.23
C PRO A 110 -6.47 14.96 19.67
N ILE A 111 -5.89 15.92 20.37
CA ILE A 111 -4.52 15.87 20.86
C ILE A 111 -4.26 14.57 21.65
N GLY A 112 -3.14 13.92 21.38
CA GLY A 112 -2.72 12.69 22.03
C GLY A 112 -3.42 11.41 21.51
N ARG A 113 -4.17 11.51 20.42
CA ARG A 113 -4.75 10.35 19.74
C ARG A 113 -3.96 9.99 18.50
N LYS A 114 -3.73 8.69 18.29
CA LYS A 114 -3.16 8.16 17.05
C LYS A 114 -4.14 8.38 15.90
N SER A 115 -3.63 8.76 14.75
CA SER A 115 -4.45 8.98 13.58
C SER A 115 -3.81 8.48 12.30
N PHE A 116 -4.66 8.15 11.33
CA PHE A 116 -4.31 7.67 10.01
C PHE A 116 -5.00 8.51 8.95
N LEU A 117 -4.27 8.88 7.91
CA LEU A 117 -4.80 9.45 6.69
C LEU A 117 -4.73 8.41 5.59
N ILE A 118 -5.88 8.00 5.06
CA ILE A 118 -6.00 6.91 4.07
C ILE A 118 -6.55 7.43 2.76
N THR A 119 -5.84 7.17 1.67
CA THR A 119 -6.22 7.64 0.33
C THR A 119 -5.72 6.71 -0.77
N GLU A 120 -6.17 6.95 -2.02
CA GLU A 120 -5.55 6.41 -3.23
C GLU A 120 -4.56 7.42 -3.81
N SER A 121 -3.54 6.97 -4.54
CA SER A 121 -2.63 7.85 -5.30
C SER A 121 -3.29 8.38 -6.57
N VAL A 122 -3.96 7.48 -7.30
CA VAL A 122 -4.75 7.73 -8.49
C VAL A 122 -6.09 7.06 -8.33
N PHE A 123 -7.17 7.80 -8.46
CA PHE A 123 -8.53 7.30 -8.31
C PHE A 123 -9.01 6.63 -9.61
N SER A 124 -9.49 5.40 -9.48
CA SER A 124 -9.75 4.52 -10.63
C SER A 124 -10.81 5.00 -11.60
N MET A 125 -11.82 5.73 -11.13
CA MET A 125 -12.97 6.13 -11.94
C MET A 125 -12.69 7.41 -12.74
N ASP A 126 -12.07 8.39 -12.11
CA ASP A 126 -11.87 9.72 -12.69
C ASP A 126 -10.42 9.94 -13.18
N GLY A 127 -9.47 9.12 -12.71
CA GLY A 127 -8.06 9.18 -13.10
C GLY A 127 -7.31 10.37 -12.50
N ASP A 128 -7.92 11.07 -11.57
CA ASP A 128 -7.32 12.19 -10.87
C ASP A 128 -6.33 11.71 -9.78
N LYS A 129 -5.42 12.60 -9.38
CA LYS A 129 -4.30 12.28 -8.51
C LYS A 129 -4.30 13.14 -7.27
N ILE A 130 -3.85 12.55 -6.17
CA ILE A 130 -3.56 13.30 -4.94
C ILE A 130 -2.40 14.29 -5.14
N CYS A 131 -2.27 15.22 -4.20
CA CYS A 131 -1.06 16.02 -4.01
C CYS A 131 -0.28 15.46 -2.81
N PRO A 132 0.78 14.63 -3.02
CA PRO A 132 1.51 13.99 -1.93
C PRO A 132 2.09 14.98 -0.92
N ASN A 133 2.57 16.14 -1.38
CA ASN A 133 3.11 17.20 -0.52
C ASN A 133 2.07 17.69 0.51
N SER A 134 0.85 17.99 0.06
CA SER A 134 -0.19 18.52 0.94
C SER A 134 -0.61 17.51 2.01
N LEU A 135 -0.72 16.22 1.62
CA LEU A 135 -1.09 15.14 2.53
C LEU A 135 0.05 14.83 3.52
N SER A 136 1.30 14.83 3.04
CA SER A 136 2.49 14.66 3.88
C SER A 136 2.59 15.76 4.93
N ASN A 137 2.47 17.02 4.53
CA ASN A 137 2.49 18.15 5.46
C ASN A 137 1.40 18.03 6.53
N TYR A 138 0.16 17.71 6.11
CA TYR A 138 -0.92 17.45 7.06
C TYR A 138 -0.55 16.33 8.07
N CYS A 139 0.05 15.24 7.59
CA CYS A 139 0.42 14.13 8.46
C CYS A 139 1.55 14.49 9.44
N ILE A 140 2.54 15.28 9.01
CA ILE A 140 3.60 15.81 9.87
C ILE A 140 3.01 16.71 10.97
N GLU A 141 2.22 17.70 10.58
CA GLU A 141 1.60 18.66 11.51
C GLU A 141 0.70 17.97 12.56
N ASN A 142 0.08 16.87 12.20
CA ASN A 142 -0.90 16.17 13.04
C ASN A 142 -0.40 14.83 13.60
N ASN A 143 0.89 14.51 13.41
CA ASN A 143 1.49 13.23 13.81
C ASN A 143 0.64 12.02 13.36
N SER A 144 0.23 12.02 12.10
CA SER A 144 -0.62 11.01 11.48
C SER A 144 0.19 10.08 10.59
N THR A 145 -0.15 8.80 10.56
CA THR A 145 0.40 7.85 9.60
C THR A 145 -0.34 8.00 8.25
N LEU A 146 0.41 8.10 7.16
CA LEU A 146 -0.13 8.19 5.80
C LEU A 146 -0.18 6.80 5.17
N TYR A 147 -1.37 6.35 4.77
CA TYR A 147 -1.58 5.10 4.02
C TYR A 147 -2.08 5.42 2.62
N ILE A 148 -1.34 5.00 1.60
CA ILE A 148 -1.67 5.27 0.20
C ILE A 148 -1.87 3.96 -0.56
N ASP A 149 -3.04 3.78 -1.13
CA ASP A 149 -3.29 2.74 -2.14
C ASP A 149 -2.79 3.25 -3.50
N ASP A 150 -1.68 2.71 -3.96
CA ASP A 150 -1.03 3.06 -5.24
C ASP A 150 -1.30 2.02 -6.35
N ALA A 151 -2.43 1.35 -6.28
CA ALA A 151 -2.80 0.31 -7.24
C ALA A 151 -2.88 0.82 -8.69
N HIS A 152 -3.20 2.09 -8.89
CA HIS A 152 -3.31 2.71 -10.22
C HIS A 152 -2.09 3.57 -10.60
N GLY A 153 -1.26 3.98 -9.64
CA GLY A 153 -0.06 4.75 -9.90
C GLY A 153 1.18 3.90 -10.14
N PHE A 154 1.34 2.79 -9.40
CA PHE A 154 2.49 1.89 -9.55
C PHE A 154 2.58 1.29 -10.97
N GLY A 155 3.76 1.36 -11.56
CA GLY A 155 4.02 0.94 -12.94
C GLY A 155 3.62 1.96 -14.01
N VAL A 156 3.05 3.12 -13.61
CA VAL A 156 2.55 4.17 -14.52
C VAL A 156 3.19 5.52 -14.22
N LEU A 157 3.17 5.95 -12.96
CA LEU A 157 3.71 7.23 -12.52
C LEU A 157 5.16 7.08 -12.05
N GLY A 158 5.89 8.20 -11.95
CA GLY A 158 7.17 8.26 -11.28
C GLY A 158 8.18 7.22 -11.81
N GLU A 159 8.42 7.19 -13.11
CA GLU A 159 9.31 6.21 -13.76
C GLU A 159 8.94 4.74 -13.45
N GLY A 160 7.66 4.50 -13.16
CA GLY A 160 7.12 3.19 -12.80
C GLY A 160 7.12 2.90 -11.29
N GLN A 161 7.73 3.74 -10.47
CA GLN A 161 7.75 3.57 -9.01
C GLN A 161 6.44 4.02 -8.32
N GLY A 162 5.52 4.61 -9.11
CA GLY A 162 4.25 5.13 -8.59
C GLY A 162 4.45 6.34 -7.68
N VAL A 163 3.59 6.46 -6.68
CA VAL A 163 3.64 7.56 -5.70
C VAL A 163 4.94 7.58 -4.89
N ALA A 164 5.61 6.45 -4.74
CA ALA A 164 6.88 6.36 -4.03
C ALA A 164 7.95 7.29 -4.62
N TYR A 165 7.95 7.49 -5.95
CA TYR A 165 8.86 8.42 -6.63
C TYR A 165 8.65 9.87 -6.19
N GLU A 166 7.39 10.30 -6.10
CA GLU A 166 7.05 11.66 -5.66
C GLU A 166 7.40 11.86 -4.18
N LEU A 167 7.12 10.86 -3.35
CA LEU A 167 7.41 10.89 -1.91
C LEU A 167 8.91 10.96 -1.58
N LYS A 168 9.78 10.33 -2.37
CA LYS A 168 11.25 10.44 -2.21
C LYS A 168 11.79 11.85 -2.41
N ASN A 169 11.10 12.65 -3.19
CA ASN A 169 11.50 14.02 -3.53
C ASN A 169 10.89 15.06 -2.59
N LEU A 170 10.19 14.64 -1.54
CA LEU A 170 9.72 15.56 -0.51
C LEU A 170 10.92 16.11 0.26
N SER A 171 10.98 17.44 0.40
CA SER A 171 11.99 18.12 1.20
C SER A 171 11.52 18.24 2.66
N GLY A 172 12.38 17.87 3.62
CA GLY A 172 12.11 18.03 5.04
C GLY A 172 11.75 16.73 5.76
N GLU A 173 11.04 16.87 6.88
CA GLU A 173 10.55 15.71 7.63
C GLU A 173 9.52 14.93 6.80
N CYS A 174 9.53 13.61 6.93
CA CYS A 174 8.54 12.74 6.31
C CYS A 174 7.68 12.10 7.41
N PRO A 175 6.35 12.03 7.22
CA PRO A 175 5.51 11.26 8.12
C PRO A 175 5.82 9.77 7.98
N GLU A 176 5.26 8.96 8.85
CA GLU A 176 5.24 7.51 8.63
C GLU A 176 4.32 7.17 7.46
N ILE A 177 4.89 6.55 6.43
CA ILE A 177 4.18 6.26 5.18
C ILE A 177 4.11 4.76 4.93
N LEU A 178 2.92 4.29 4.55
CA LEU A 178 2.67 2.97 4.02
C LEU A 178 2.08 3.08 2.62
N ILE A 179 2.58 2.27 1.70
CA ILE A 179 2.12 2.24 0.31
C ILE A 179 1.64 0.83 0.00
N MET A 180 0.41 0.69 -0.46
CA MET A 180 -0.08 -0.57 -1.03
C MET A 180 0.01 -0.51 -2.54
N ILE A 181 0.58 -1.54 -3.16
CA ILE A 181 0.61 -1.73 -4.61
C ILE A 181 -0.08 -3.04 -4.99
N THR A 182 -0.62 -3.12 -6.20
CA THR A 182 -1.18 -4.37 -6.72
C THR A 182 -0.32 -4.95 -7.83
N LEU A 183 -0.18 -6.27 -7.83
CA LEU A 183 0.48 -7.01 -8.91
C LEU A 183 -0.47 -7.31 -10.09
N GLY A 184 -1.79 -7.12 -9.88
CA GLY A 184 -2.84 -7.50 -10.84
C GLY A 184 -3.07 -6.52 -11.99
N LYS A 185 -2.50 -5.30 -11.92
CA LYS A 185 -2.71 -4.24 -12.92
C LYS A 185 -1.47 -4.09 -13.82
N ALA A 186 -0.59 -3.14 -13.55
CA ALA A 186 0.56 -2.85 -14.41
C ALA A 186 1.50 -4.06 -14.59
N LEU A 187 1.67 -4.90 -13.58
CA LEU A 187 2.52 -6.08 -13.66
C LEU A 187 1.85 -7.28 -14.35
N GLY A 188 0.52 -7.28 -14.49
CA GLY A 188 -0.22 -8.33 -15.20
C GLY A 188 -0.17 -9.71 -14.53
N SER A 189 -0.09 -9.73 -13.19
CA SER A 189 -0.02 -10.91 -12.35
C SER A 189 -1.19 -10.96 -11.35
N SER A 190 -0.99 -11.48 -10.16
CA SER A 190 -1.96 -11.48 -9.06
C SER A 190 -1.26 -11.25 -7.73
N GLY A 191 -1.94 -10.57 -6.81
CA GLY A 191 -1.42 -10.26 -5.48
C GLY A 191 -1.47 -8.78 -5.14
N GLY A 192 -1.17 -8.48 -3.89
CA GLY A 192 -0.96 -7.14 -3.37
C GLY A 192 0.30 -7.09 -2.52
N VAL A 193 0.83 -5.92 -2.31
CA VAL A 193 2.03 -5.72 -1.49
C VAL A 193 1.85 -4.46 -0.65
N VAL A 194 2.16 -4.56 0.63
CA VAL A 194 2.29 -3.38 1.50
C VAL A 194 3.77 -3.08 1.68
N LEU A 195 4.15 -1.85 1.46
CA LEU A 195 5.51 -1.32 1.51
C LEU A 195 5.58 -0.25 2.61
N GLY A 196 6.71 -0.16 3.31
CA GLY A 196 6.89 0.88 4.32
C GLY A 196 8.01 0.61 5.29
N PRO A 197 8.01 1.27 6.47
CA PRO A 197 9.00 1.08 7.51
C PRO A 197 9.08 -0.37 7.98
N LYS A 198 10.31 -0.89 8.09
CA LYS A 198 10.55 -2.29 8.45
C LYS A 198 9.83 -2.70 9.74
N ARG A 199 9.83 -1.84 10.76
CA ARG A 199 9.15 -2.12 12.04
C ARG A 199 7.64 -2.36 11.91
N ILE A 200 6.99 -1.70 10.94
CA ILE A 200 5.56 -1.90 10.68
C ILE A 200 5.34 -3.17 9.87
N ILE A 201 6.15 -3.40 8.85
CA ILE A 201 6.05 -4.60 8.02
C ILE A 201 6.31 -5.86 8.87
N ASP A 202 7.30 -5.82 9.76
CA ASP A 202 7.57 -6.94 10.70
C ASP A 202 6.38 -7.19 11.65
N PHE A 203 5.65 -6.14 12.05
CA PHE A 203 4.44 -6.27 12.88
C PHE A 203 3.27 -6.92 12.12
N LEU A 204 3.18 -6.71 10.81
CA LEU A 204 2.13 -7.28 9.96
C LEU A 204 2.37 -8.76 9.60
N THR A 205 3.56 -9.29 9.85
CA THR A 205 3.97 -10.68 9.55
C THR A 205 3.68 -11.61 10.71
#